data_e3ad0ebbef3f4ac248a353487041d15f
#
_entry.id   e3ad0ebbef3f4ac248a353487041d15f
#
_cell.length_a   1.000
_cell.length_b   1.000
_cell.length_c   1.000
_cell.angle_alpha   90.00
_cell.angle_beta   90.00
_cell.angle_gamma   90.00
#
_symmetry.space_group_name_H-M   'P 1'
#
loop_
_entity.id
_entity.type
_entity.pdbx_description
1 polymer ?
#
loop_
_entity_poly.entity_id
_entity_poly.type
_entity_poly.pdbx_seq_one_letter_code
_entity_poly.pdbx_strand_id
1 'polypeptide(L)'
;MTVKNISTRAQICGRSANCHGGHSAVEQASYIGRVKMYSEYDGHTYYPKYSEDLVHSEVMLPPNAPSEFKDPTRLWNSVELSEKQSNAQLARTFRVELPNEWSYELAVEVMKDFVQRNFVDKGMCAEFAIHDSENKKNGQRNLHSHILLTLRSLDDEGHWMPKQKKVYILDENGDRIPLIDKKTGMQKVDKQNRKQWKCSTVCTNDWGNK
;
A
#
# COMPACT_ATOMS: atom_id res chain seq x y z
N MET A 1 28.37 -18.25 -13.30
CA MET A 1 27.53 -17.02 -13.32
C MET A 1 27.39 -16.52 -11.90
N THR A 2 27.90 -15.35 -11.58
CA THR A 2 27.76 -14.77 -10.24
C THR A 2 26.37 -14.14 -10.18
N VAL A 3 25.44 -14.75 -9.43
CA VAL A 3 24.13 -14.14 -9.15
C VAL A 3 24.39 -12.86 -8.39
N LYS A 4 24.17 -11.70 -9.02
CA LYS A 4 24.14 -10.44 -8.30
C LYS A 4 22.97 -10.47 -7.32
N ASN A 5 23.23 -10.13 -6.06
CA ASN A 5 22.20 -10.04 -5.05
C ASN A 5 21.11 -9.04 -5.53
N ILE A 6 19.86 -9.50 -5.60
CA ILE A 6 18.73 -8.64 -5.86
C ILE A 6 18.55 -7.77 -4.61
N SER A 7 18.80 -6.47 -4.75
CA SER A 7 18.58 -5.52 -3.67
C SER A 7 17.13 -5.05 -3.70
N THR A 8 16.49 -5.09 -2.54
CA THR A 8 15.10 -4.64 -2.39
C THR A 8 15.04 -3.60 -1.28
N ARG A 9 14.41 -2.46 -1.56
CA ARG A 9 14.15 -1.40 -0.59
C ARG A 9 12.66 -1.18 -0.42
N ALA A 10 12.17 -1.37 0.80
CA ALA A 10 10.79 -1.10 1.18
C ALA A 10 10.68 0.23 1.95
N GLN A 11 9.66 1.04 1.64
CA GLN A 11 9.38 2.31 2.31
C GLN A 11 7.87 2.51 2.44
N ILE A 12 7.46 3.42 3.33
CA ILE A 12 6.07 3.85 3.48
C ILE A 12 5.90 5.20 2.78
N CYS A 13 4.91 5.27 1.89
CA CYS A 13 4.34 6.50 1.39
C CYS A 13 3.23 6.96 2.35
N GLY A 14 3.27 8.20 2.81
CA GLY A 14 2.28 8.71 3.75
C GLY A 14 2.49 10.18 4.07
N ARG A 15 1.46 10.83 4.58
CA ARG A 15 1.41 12.29 4.82
C ARG A 15 2.35 12.78 5.92
N SER A 16 2.87 11.88 6.76
CA SER A 16 3.83 12.25 7.80
C SER A 16 5.19 12.60 7.22
N ALA A 17 5.86 13.62 7.78
CA ALA A 17 7.23 14.00 7.42
C ALA A 17 8.26 12.86 7.61
N ASN A 18 7.92 11.84 8.43
CA ASN A 18 8.76 10.67 8.65
C ASN A 18 8.59 9.56 7.58
N CYS A 19 7.72 9.78 6.59
CA CYS A 19 7.53 8.83 5.50
C CYS A 19 8.56 9.09 4.39
N HIS A 20 9.39 8.10 4.11
CA HIS A 20 10.48 8.20 3.13
C HIS A 20 10.12 7.66 1.74
N GLY A 21 8.92 7.09 1.59
CA GLY A 21 8.38 6.57 0.33
C GLY A 21 7.48 7.56 -0.42
N GLY A 22 7.57 8.87 -0.08
CA GLY A 22 6.73 9.92 -0.66
C GLY A 22 5.58 10.37 0.23
N HIS A 23 4.95 11.50 -0.09
CA HIS A 23 3.91 12.13 0.72
C HIS A 23 2.51 11.99 0.12
N SER A 24 2.38 11.66 -1.14
CA SER A 24 1.14 11.36 -1.86
C SER A 24 1.25 10.05 -2.63
N ALA A 25 0.22 9.21 -2.55
CA ALA A 25 0.17 7.98 -3.34
C ALA A 25 -0.07 8.28 -4.83
N VAL A 26 -0.86 9.32 -5.13
CA VAL A 26 -1.09 9.81 -6.50
C VAL A 26 0.21 10.34 -7.12
N GLU A 27 1.03 11.09 -6.34
CA GLU A 27 2.35 11.54 -6.78
C GLU A 27 3.27 10.35 -7.11
N GLN A 28 3.31 9.35 -6.21
CA GLN A 28 4.14 8.17 -6.43
C GLN A 28 3.70 7.38 -7.67
N ALA A 29 2.39 7.19 -7.86
CA ALA A 29 1.84 6.53 -9.04
C ALA A 29 2.18 7.32 -10.33
N SER A 30 1.97 8.64 -10.31
CA SER A 30 2.37 9.52 -11.41
C SER A 30 3.86 9.36 -11.75
N TYR A 31 4.71 9.33 -10.73
CA TYR A 31 6.16 9.17 -10.90
C TYR A 31 6.53 7.81 -11.51
N ILE A 32 6.01 6.69 -10.97
CA ILE A 32 6.40 5.36 -11.43
C ILE A 32 5.79 5.02 -12.81
N GLY A 33 4.54 5.42 -13.05
CA GLY A 33 3.84 5.17 -14.31
C GLY A 33 4.17 6.18 -15.43
N ARG A 34 4.94 7.25 -15.12
CA ARG A 34 5.23 8.34 -16.07
C ARG A 34 3.97 8.98 -16.66
N VAL A 35 2.89 9.06 -15.87
CA VAL A 35 1.59 9.58 -16.30
C VAL A 35 1.21 10.80 -15.46
N LYS A 36 0.71 11.85 -16.13
CA LYS A 36 0.12 13.01 -15.45
C LYS A 36 -1.12 12.57 -14.66
N MET A 37 -1.19 12.90 -13.37
CA MET A 37 -2.31 12.54 -12.52
C MET A 37 -2.79 13.73 -11.69
N TYR A 38 -4.11 13.87 -11.56
CA TYR A 38 -4.74 14.84 -10.67
C TYR A 38 -5.07 14.17 -9.33
N SER A 39 -4.68 14.80 -8.24
CA SER A 39 -5.03 14.38 -6.89
C SER A 39 -6.26 15.12 -6.40
N GLU A 40 -7.32 14.37 -6.10
CA GLU A 40 -8.58 14.91 -5.56
C GLU A 40 -8.43 15.33 -4.09
N TYR A 41 -7.46 14.77 -3.37
CA TYR A 41 -7.25 15.05 -1.96
C TYR A 41 -6.66 16.47 -1.73
N ASP A 42 -5.67 16.86 -2.49
CA ASP A 42 -4.96 18.15 -2.34
C ASP A 42 -5.24 19.13 -3.47
N GLY A 43 -6.00 18.74 -4.50
CA GLY A 43 -6.33 19.57 -5.65
C GLY A 43 -5.13 19.84 -6.57
N HIS A 44 -4.06 19.05 -6.45
CA HIS A 44 -2.83 19.24 -7.20
C HIS A 44 -2.76 18.30 -8.41
N THR A 45 -2.15 18.79 -9.50
CA THR A 45 -1.82 17.94 -10.67
C THR A 45 -0.34 17.62 -10.65
N TYR A 46 -0.02 16.35 -10.50
CA TYR A 46 1.35 15.86 -10.56
C TYR A 46 1.77 15.60 -12.00
N TYR A 47 2.92 16.16 -12.37
CA TYR A 47 3.54 15.98 -13.66
C TYR A 47 4.83 15.18 -13.47
N PRO A 48 4.90 13.95 -13.98
CA PRO A 48 6.12 13.17 -13.88
C PRO A 48 7.22 13.88 -14.69
N LYS A 49 8.45 13.80 -14.19
CA LYS A 49 9.59 14.26 -14.98
C LYS A 49 9.67 13.42 -16.26
N TYR A 50 9.75 14.08 -17.40
CA TYR A 50 9.91 13.39 -18.69
C TYR A 50 11.13 12.46 -18.64
N SER A 51 10.94 11.21 -18.98
CA SER A 51 11.99 10.21 -19.10
C SER A 51 11.52 9.08 -20.02
N GLU A 52 12.38 8.66 -20.93
CA GLU A 52 12.14 7.53 -21.84
C GLU A 52 12.52 6.17 -21.22
N ASP A 53 12.68 6.13 -19.91
CA ASP A 53 13.13 4.95 -19.17
C ASP A 53 12.01 3.95 -18.83
N LEU A 54 10.75 4.27 -19.10
CA LEU A 54 9.63 3.37 -18.80
C LEU A 54 9.55 2.22 -19.81
N VAL A 55 9.74 1.01 -19.32
CA VAL A 55 9.60 -0.23 -20.11
C VAL A 55 8.19 -0.80 -20.02
N HIS A 56 7.61 -0.79 -18.81
CA HIS A 56 6.29 -1.35 -18.55
C HIS A 56 5.67 -0.71 -17.32
N SER A 57 4.33 -0.54 -17.33
CA SER A 57 3.54 -0.16 -16.16
C SER A 57 2.19 -0.86 -16.19
N GLU A 58 1.78 -1.42 -15.05
CA GLU A 58 0.52 -2.18 -14.94
C GLU A 58 -0.06 -2.09 -13.53
N VAL A 59 -1.40 -1.99 -13.45
CA VAL A 59 -2.15 -2.17 -12.21
C VAL A 59 -2.71 -3.59 -12.16
N MET A 60 -2.38 -4.31 -11.09
CA MET A 60 -2.85 -5.66 -10.80
C MET A 60 -3.80 -5.65 -9.62
N LEU A 61 -4.94 -6.30 -9.76
CA LEU A 61 -6.06 -6.22 -8.83
C LEU A 61 -6.46 -7.60 -8.32
N PRO A 62 -6.79 -7.73 -7.01
CA PRO A 62 -7.45 -8.92 -6.50
C PRO A 62 -8.87 -9.05 -7.07
N PRO A 63 -9.47 -10.26 -7.05
CA PRO A 63 -10.76 -10.54 -7.71
C PRO A 63 -11.93 -9.68 -7.22
N ASN A 64 -11.90 -9.23 -5.97
CA ASN A 64 -12.94 -8.40 -5.34
C ASN A 64 -12.72 -6.89 -5.53
N ALA A 65 -11.68 -6.48 -6.27
CA ALA A 65 -11.47 -5.07 -6.54
C ALA A 65 -12.37 -4.54 -7.65
N PRO A 66 -12.89 -3.30 -7.53
CA PRO A 66 -13.61 -2.64 -8.60
C PRO A 66 -12.77 -2.57 -9.88
N SER A 67 -13.39 -2.88 -11.03
CA SER A 67 -12.68 -2.90 -12.32
C SER A 67 -12.12 -1.55 -12.72
N GLU A 68 -12.71 -0.45 -12.25
CA GLU A 68 -12.25 0.92 -12.46
C GLU A 68 -10.88 1.21 -11.82
N PHE A 69 -10.46 0.42 -10.83
CA PHE A 69 -9.13 0.51 -10.23
C PHE A 69 -8.00 0.04 -11.17
N LYS A 70 -8.33 -0.47 -12.35
CA LYS A 70 -7.35 -0.66 -13.43
C LYS A 70 -6.76 0.66 -13.92
N ASP A 71 -7.48 1.77 -13.78
CA ASP A 71 -6.95 3.10 -13.94
C ASP A 71 -6.18 3.51 -12.67
N PRO A 72 -4.85 3.70 -12.73
CA PRO A 72 -4.05 4.06 -11.57
C PRO A 72 -4.49 5.39 -10.95
N THR A 73 -5.01 6.35 -11.73
CA THR A 73 -5.52 7.61 -11.20
C THR A 73 -6.72 7.37 -10.29
N ARG A 74 -7.65 6.51 -10.69
CA ARG A 74 -8.82 6.16 -9.87
C ARG A 74 -8.42 5.37 -8.62
N LEU A 75 -7.55 4.39 -8.77
CA LEU A 75 -7.06 3.59 -7.64
C LEU A 75 -6.43 4.46 -6.55
N TRP A 76 -5.44 5.28 -6.91
CA TRP A 76 -4.67 6.01 -5.91
C TRP A 76 -5.42 7.20 -5.32
N ASN A 77 -6.32 7.85 -6.06
CA ASN A 77 -7.25 8.81 -5.48
C ASN A 77 -8.20 8.14 -4.48
N SER A 78 -8.76 6.97 -4.81
CA SER A 78 -9.61 6.22 -3.88
C SER A 78 -8.87 5.83 -2.60
N VAL A 79 -7.60 5.43 -2.69
CA VAL A 79 -6.74 5.16 -1.52
C VAL A 79 -6.58 6.41 -0.66
N GLU A 80 -6.21 7.55 -1.25
CA GLU A 80 -6.01 8.79 -0.51
C GLU A 80 -7.27 9.30 0.17
N LEU A 81 -8.42 9.27 -0.53
CA LEU A 81 -9.70 9.70 0.01
C LEU A 81 -10.22 8.78 1.12
N SER A 82 -9.81 7.51 1.14
CA SER A 82 -10.14 6.58 2.23
C SER A 82 -9.45 6.93 3.56
N GLU A 83 -8.39 7.73 3.52
CA GLU A 83 -7.58 8.09 4.68
C GLU A 83 -7.96 9.47 5.22
N LYS A 84 -8.46 9.51 6.46
CA LYS A 84 -8.98 10.74 7.08
C LYS A 84 -7.93 11.51 7.90
N GLN A 85 -6.83 10.86 8.32
CA GLN A 85 -5.86 11.47 9.23
C GLN A 85 -4.77 12.22 8.46
N SER A 86 -4.33 13.37 9.02
CA SER A 86 -3.27 14.20 8.45
C SER A 86 -1.89 13.54 8.43
N ASN A 87 -1.68 12.48 9.22
CA ASN A 87 -0.45 11.69 9.27
C ASN A 87 -0.65 10.27 8.71
N ALA A 88 -1.67 10.06 7.89
CA ALA A 88 -2.01 8.73 7.38
C ALA A 88 -0.86 8.13 6.55
N GLN A 89 -0.63 6.84 6.72
CA GLN A 89 0.12 6.03 5.78
C GLN A 89 -0.81 5.68 4.61
N LEU A 90 -0.36 5.90 3.39
CA LEU A 90 -1.15 5.78 2.17
C LEU A 90 -0.87 4.49 1.41
N ALA A 91 0.42 4.20 1.20
CA ALA A 91 0.86 3.07 0.41
C ALA A 91 2.20 2.53 0.94
N ARG A 92 2.57 1.35 0.47
CA ARG A 92 3.91 0.79 0.65
C ARG A 92 4.61 0.77 -0.69
N THR A 93 5.83 1.29 -0.74
CA THR A 93 6.64 1.31 -1.96
C THR A 93 7.76 0.30 -1.85
N PHE A 94 8.06 -0.38 -2.95
CA PHE A 94 9.25 -1.20 -3.10
C PHE A 94 10.02 -0.73 -4.32
N ARG A 95 11.33 -0.74 -4.21
CA ARG A 95 12.22 -0.70 -5.36
C ARG A 95 13.02 -1.99 -5.38
N VAL A 96 13.00 -2.66 -6.52
CA VAL A 96 13.66 -3.95 -6.77
C VAL A 96 14.66 -3.76 -7.89
N GLU A 97 15.93 -3.96 -7.62
CA GLU A 97 16.98 -3.96 -8.66
C GLU A 97 16.90 -5.29 -9.43
N LEU A 98 16.77 -5.20 -10.75
CA LEU A 98 16.68 -6.36 -11.62
C LEU A 98 18.04 -6.65 -12.28
N PRO A 99 18.34 -7.91 -12.64
CA PRO A 99 19.53 -8.22 -13.40
C PRO A 99 19.56 -7.48 -14.74
N ASN A 100 20.65 -6.78 -15.01
CA ASN A 100 20.80 -6.01 -16.25
C ASN A 100 20.86 -6.88 -17.50
N GLU A 101 21.11 -8.17 -17.32
CA GLU A 101 21.18 -9.17 -18.39
C GLU A 101 19.79 -9.62 -18.87
N TRP A 102 18.73 -9.30 -18.13
CA TRP A 102 17.38 -9.70 -18.50
C TRP A 102 16.87 -8.91 -19.71
N SER A 103 16.12 -9.62 -20.57
CA SER A 103 15.29 -8.95 -21.58
C SER A 103 14.08 -8.27 -20.90
N TYR A 104 13.44 -7.34 -21.61
CA TYR A 104 12.26 -6.67 -21.07
C TYR A 104 11.11 -7.64 -20.88
N GLU A 105 10.91 -8.59 -21.79
CA GLU A 105 9.87 -9.62 -21.71
C GLU A 105 10.06 -10.49 -20.46
N LEU A 106 11.28 -10.95 -20.20
CA LEU A 106 11.59 -11.73 -19.02
C LEU A 106 11.39 -10.90 -17.74
N ALA A 107 11.82 -9.64 -17.72
CA ALA A 107 11.64 -8.76 -16.57
C ALA A 107 10.16 -8.53 -16.26
N VAL A 108 9.33 -8.32 -17.28
CA VAL A 108 7.87 -8.16 -17.14
C VAL A 108 7.23 -9.44 -16.61
N GLU A 109 7.53 -10.58 -17.22
CA GLU A 109 6.98 -11.89 -16.82
C GLU A 109 7.30 -12.21 -15.35
N VAL A 110 8.56 -12.10 -14.95
CA VAL A 110 9.00 -12.38 -13.58
C VAL A 110 8.39 -11.41 -12.59
N MET A 111 8.32 -10.12 -12.93
CA MET A 111 7.73 -9.13 -12.03
C MET A 111 6.22 -9.30 -11.88
N LYS A 112 5.50 -9.64 -12.95
CA LYS A 112 4.06 -9.97 -12.87
C LYS A 112 3.81 -11.16 -11.95
N ASP A 113 4.53 -12.24 -12.13
CA ASP A 113 4.43 -13.44 -11.28
C ASP A 113 4.78 -13.11 -9.81
N PHE A 114 5.84 -12.36 -9.60
CA PHE A 114 6.26 -11.92 -8.26
C PHE A 114 5.18 -11.06 -7.57
N VAL A 115 4.64 -10.06 -8.26
CA VAL A 115 3.61 -9.17 -7.72
C VAL A 115 2.31 -9.93 -7.47
N GLN A 116 1.92 -10.82 -8.38
CA GLN A 116 0.72 -11.64 -8.24
C GLN A 116 0.77 -12.48 -6.98
N ARG A 117 1.78 -13.34 -6.85
CA ARG A 117 1.87 -14.30 -5.73
C ARG A 117 2.13 -13.65 -4.37
N ASN A 118 2.91 -12.58 -4.35
CA ASN A 118 3.34 -12.01 -3.07
C ASN A 118 2.38 -10.96 -2.52
N PHE A 119 1.59 -10.32 -3.38
CA PHE A 119 0.75 -9.19 -2.99
C PHE A 119 -0.70 -9.33 -3.44
N VAL A 120 -0.96 -9.55 -4.71
CA VAL A 120 -2.33 -9.56 -5.26
C VAL A 120 -3.13 -10.75 -4.75
N ASP A 121 -2.55 -11.94 -4.71
CA ASP A 121 -3.18 -13.16 -4.17
C ASP A 121 -3.47 -13.05 -2.66
N LYS A 122 -2.84 -12.09 -1.99
CA LYS A 122 -3.13 -11.75 -0.58
C LYS A 122 -4.18 -10.66 -0.43
N GLY A 123 -4.72 -10.14 -1.53
CA GLY A 123 -5.79 -9.14 -1.54
C GLY A 123 -5.33 -7.68 -1.62
N MET A 124 -4.06 -7.41 -1.93
CA MET A 124 -3.58 -6.05 -2.18
C MET A 124 -3.85 -5.65 -3.63
N CYS A 125 -4.26 -4.39 -3.86
CA CYS A 125 -4.09 -3.78 -5.16
C CYS A 125 -2.63 -3.35 -5.31
N ALA A 126 -2.05 -3.59 -6.46
CA ALA A 126 -0.66 -3.29 -6.76
C ALA A 126 -0.54 -2.54 -8.09
N GLU A 127 0.29 -1.52 -8.12
CA GLU A 127 0.82 -0.96 -9.37
C GLU A 127 2.30 -1.24 -9.40
N PHE A 128 2.83 -1.76 -10.51
CA PHE A 128 4.26 -1.87 -10.70
C PHE A 128 4.69 -1.30 -12.04
N ALA A 129 5.89 -0.75 -12.06
CA ALA A 129 6.51 -0.26 -13.28
C ALA A 129 7.96 -0.75 -13.36
N ILE A 130 8.43 -1.00 -14.56
CA ILE A 130 9.81 -1.37 -14.85
C ILE A 130 10.45 -0.21 -15.60
N HIS A 131 11.58 0.25 -15.08
CA HIS A 131 12.37 1.31 -15.67
C HIS A 131 13.74 0.78 -16.08
N ASP A 132 14.21 1.21 -17.25
CA ASP A 132 15.56 0.97 -17.72
C ASP A 132 16.30 2.31 -17.85
N SER A 133 16.98 2.68 -16.78
CA SER A 133 17.71 3.94 -16.70
C SER A 133 19.21 3.71 -16.79
N GLU A 134 19.96 4.78 -17.00
CA GLU A 134 21.40 4.77 -16.92
C GLU A 134 21.87 5.31 -15.57
N ASN A 135 22.81 4.62 -14.95
CA ASN A 135 23.44 5.08 -13.73
C ASN A 135 24.37 6.26 -14.05
N LYS A 136 24.01 7.45 -13.60
CA LYS A 136 24.73 8.70 -13.87
C LYS A 136 26.19 8.71 -13.44
N LYS A 137 26.60 7.82 -12.54
CA LYS A 137 27.99 7.80 -12.01
C LYS A 137 28.94 6.99 -12.88
N ASN A 138 28.45 5.94 -13.53
CA ASN A 138 29.30 4.99 -14.25
C ASN A 138 28.76 4.58 -15.64
N GLY A 139 27.64 5.18 -16.10
CA GLY A 139 27.04 4.87 -17.40
C GLY A 139 26.50 3.46 -17.54
N GLN A 140 26.37 2.70 -16.45
CA GLN A 140 25.87 1.34 -16.52
C GLN A 140 24.35 1.32 -16.57
N ARG A 141 23.81 0.35 -17.29
CA ARG A 141 22.39 0.01 -17.29
C ARG A 141 21.90 -0.24 -15.87
N ASN A 142 20.73 0.31 -15.54
CA ASN A 142 20.11 0.20 -14.23
C ASN A 142 18.66 -0.21 -14.38
N LEU A 143 18.45 -1.47 -14.74
CA LEU A 143 17.11 -2.09 -14.84
C LEU A 143 16.55 -2.29 -13.44
N HIS A 144 15.37 -1.73 -13.16
CA HIS A 144 14.75 -1.84 -11.85
C HIS A 144 13.23 -1.73 -11.94
N SER A 145 12.55 -2.24 -10.92
CA SER A 145 11.10 -2.12 -10.79
C SER A 145 10.74 -1.30 -9.56
N HIS A 146 9.72 -0.47 -9.71
CA HIS A 146 8.97 0.13 -8.61
C HIS A 146 7.65 -0.60 -8.44
N ILE A 147 7.27 -0.86 -7.18
CA ILE A 147 5.98 -1.46 -6.84
C ILE A 147 5.32 -0.56 -5.81
N LEU A 148 4.06 -0.21 -6.03
CA LEU A 148 3.22 0.55 -5.11
C LEU A 148 2.05 -0.33 -4.69
N LEU A 149 1.84 -0.49 -3.37
CA LEU A 149 0.89 -1.42 -2.78
C LEU A 149 -0.07 -0.72 -1.85
N THR A 150 -1.33 -1.13 -1.88
CA THR A 150 -2.35 -0.65 -0.94
C THR A 150 -2.13 -1.21 0.46
N LEU A 151 -2.53 -0.44 1.50
CA LEU A 151 -2.44 -0.84 2.90
C LEU A 151 -3.77 -1.33 3.47
N ARG A 152 -4.88 -1.09 2.79
CA ARG A 152 -6.21 -1.59 3.13
C ARG A 152 -6.57 -2.76 2.25
N SER A 153 -7.25 -3.74 2.82
CA SER A 153 -7.98 -4.74 2.06
C SER A 153 -9.31 -4.19 1.57
N LEU A 154 -9.89 -4.84 0.59
CA LEU A 154 -11.25 -4.62 0.13
C LEU A 154 -12.17 -5.70 0.73
N ASP A 155 -13.44 -5.35 0.97
CA ASP A 155 -14.49 -6.33 1.24
C ASP A 155 -14.99 -6.98 -0.07
N ASP A 156 -15.98 -7.86 0.04
CA ASP A 156 -16.53 -8.59 -1.12
C ASP A 156 -17.28 -7.66 -2.10
N GLU A 157 -17.71 -6.48 -1.64
CA GLU A 157 -18.36 -5.43 -2.43
C GLU A 157 -17.38 -4.40 -3.01
N GLY A 158 -16.06 -4.56 -2.73
CA GLY A 158 -15.01 -3.66 -3.24
C GLY A 158 -14.82 -2.38 -2.45
N HIS A 159 -15.32 -2.28 -1.21
CA HIS A 159 -15.09 -1.13 -0.34
C HIS A 159 -13.85 -1.30 0.54
N TRP A 160 -13.15 -0.18 0.80
CA TRP A 160 -11.96 -0.19 1.65
C TRP A 160 -12.29 -0.54 3.10
N MET A 161 -11.74 -1.64 3.58
CA MET A 161 -11.80 -2.06 4.96
C MET A 161 -10.94 -1.16 5.87
N PRO A 162 -11.30 -0.97 7.15
CA PRO A 162 -10.42 -0.29 8.10
C PRO A 162 -9.12 -1.10 8.29
N LYS A 163 -7.97 -0.40 8.45
CA LYS A 163 -6.66 -1.06 8.72
C LYS A 163 -6.67 -1.88 10.01
N GLN A 164 -7.47 -1.46 10.98
CA GLN A 164 -7.57 -2.07 12.30
C GLN A 164 -9.02 -2.14 12.74
N LYS A 165 -9.35 -3.17 13.51
CA LYS A 165 -10.65 -3.33 14.16
C LYS A 165 -10.49 -3.64 15.65
N LYS A 166 -11.46 -3.21 16.45
CA LYS A 166 -11.56 -3.60 17.86
C LYS A 166 -12.26 -4.95 17.96
N VAL A 167 -11.66 -5.86 18.69
CA VAL A 167 -12.26 -7.15 19.07
C VAL A 167 -12.40 -7.22 20.57
N TYR A 168 -13.49 -7.81 21.06
CA TYR A 168 -13.67 -8.01 22.50
C TYR A 168 -12.70 -9.06 23.02
N ILE A 169 -12.15 -8.80 24.20
CA ILE A 169 -11.39 -9.79 24.94
C ILE A 169 -12.41 -10.65 25.70
N LEU A 170 -12.34 -11.96 25.49
CA LEU A 170 -13.21 -12.93 26.11
C LEU A 170 -12.49 -13.61 27.29
N ASP A 171 -13.26 -14.08 28.27
CA ASP A 171 -12.78 -14.93 29.33
C ASP A 171 -12.76 -16.43 28.92
N GLU A 172 -12.46 -17.32 29.86
CA GLU A 172 -12.36 -18.78 29.65
C GLU A 172 -13.69 -19.42 29.23
N ASN A 173 -14.82 -18.76 29.51
CA ASN A 173 -16.16 -19.22 29.16
C ASN A 173 -16.66 -18.63 27.81
N GLY A 174 -15.86 -17.73 27.18
CA GLY A 174 -16.25 -17.04 25.97
C GLY A 174 -17.06 -15.75 26.21
N ASP A 175 -17.18 -15.31 27.46
CA ASP A 175 -17.90 -14.08 27.81
C ASP A 175 -17.01 -12.84 27.71
N ARG A 176 -17.63 -11.69 27.40
CA ARG A 176 -16.91 -10.42 27.30
C ARG A 176 -16.44 -9.95 28.68
N ILE A 177 -15.17 -9.61 28.82
CA ILE A 177 -14.61 -9.09 30.07
C ILE A 177 -15.02 -7.63 30.26
N PRO A 178 -15.65 -7.25 31.39
CA PRO A 178 -16.03 -5.87 31.67
C PRO A 178 -14.81 -4.91 31.73
N LEU A 179 -14.96 -3.71 31.19
CA LEU A 179 -13.98 -2.65 31.39
C LEU A 179 -14.29 -1.94 32.72
N ILE A 180 -13.46 -2.18 33.73
CA ILE A 180 -13.66 -1.64 35.08
C ILE A 180 -12.97 -0.27 35.21
N ASP A 181 -13.65 0.69 35.82
CA ASP A 181 -13.05 1.95 36.23
C ASP A 181 -12.20 1.73 37.49
N LYS A 182 -10.90 2.09 37.39
CA LYS A 182 -9.95 1.86 38.50
C LYS A 182 -10.24 2.69 39.76
N LYS A 183 -11.01 3.80 39.64
CA LYS A 183 -11.32 4.68 40.77
C LYS A 183 -12.59 4.24 41.52
N THR A 184 -13.59 3.81 40.76
CA THR A 184 -14.91 3.48 41.32
C THR A 184 -15.13 1.98 41.52
N GLY A 185 -14.32 1.13 40.91
CA GLY A 185 -14.50 -0.34 40.91
C GLY A 185 -15.70 -0.81 40.07
N MET A 186 -16.45 0.10 39.43
CA MET A 186 -17.64 -0.23 38.65
C MET A 186 -17.32 -0.39 37.16
N GLN A 187 -18.17 -1.13 36.44
CA GLN A 187 -18.06 -1.23 34.99
C GLN A 187 -18.28 0.12 34.33
N LYS A 188 -17.34 0.53 33.44
CA LYS A 188 -17.46 1.76 32.69
C LYS A 188 -18.67 1.74 31.75
N VAL A 189 -19.30 2.88 31.61
CA VAL A 189 -20.36 3.13 30.62
C VAL A 189 -19.95 4.26 29.68
N ASP A 190 -20.51 4.28 28.48
CA ASP A 190 -20.33 5.38 27.54
C ASP A 190 -21.29 6.55 27.82
N LYS A 191 -21.24 7.60 26.99
CA LYS A 191 -22.11 8.78 27.13
C LYS A 191 -23.61 8.47 26.98
N GLN A 192 -23.97 7.32 26.39
CA GLN A 192 -25.32 6.81 26.24
C GLN A 192 -25.68 5.75 27.30
N ASN A 193 -24.89 5.67 28.40
CA ASN A 193 -25.08 4.70 29.48
C ASN A 193 -24.97 3.20 29.07
N ARG A 194 -24.28 2.90 27.95
CA ARG A 194 -24.04 1.53 27.50
C ARG A 194 -22.78 0.98 28.15
N LYS A 195 -22.83 -0.24 28.65
CA LYS A 195 -21.69 -0.94 29.28
C LYS A 195 -20.51 -1.08 28.33
N GLN A 196 -19.32 -0.79 28.82
CA GLN A 196 -18.07 -0.94 28.08
C GLN A 196 -17.36 -2.24 28.45
N TRP A 197 -16.66 -2.82 27.46
CA TRP A 197 -15.99 -4.09 27.56
C TRP A 197 -14.51 -3.93 27.19
N LYS A 198 -13.65 -4.79 27.72
CA LYS A 198 -12.25 -4.82 27.32
C LYS A 198 -12.15 -5.19 25.84
N CYS A 199 -11.35 -4.44 25.10
CA CYS A 199 -11.09 -4.67 23.69
C CYS A 199 -9.59 -4.65 23.42
N SER A 200 -9.15 -5.47 22.47
CA SER A 200 -7.85 -5.34 21.82
C SER A 200 -8.05 -4.77 20.42
N THR A 201 -7.02 -4.10 19.92
CA THR A 201 -6.97 -3.66 18.53
C THR A 201 -6.18 -4.66 17.73
N VAL A 202 -6.77 -5.20 16.67
CA VAL A 202 -6.13 -6.14 15.76
C VAL A 202 -6.10 -5.58 14.35
N CYS A 203 -5.08 -5.93 13.57
CA CYS A 203 -5.03 -5.61 12.15
C CYS A 203 -6.16 -6.34 11.41
N THR A 204 -6.72 -5.71 10.39
CA THR A 204 -7.81 -6.30 9.59
C THR A 204 -7.27 -7.32 8.60
N ASN A 205 -6.01 -7.16 8.20
CA ASN A 205 -5.32 -8.03 7.25
C ASN A 205 -3.93 -8.43 7.76
N ASP A 206 -3.31 -9.43 7.11
CA ASP A 206 -2.02 -9.99 7.51
C ASP A 206 -0.83 -9.07 7.21
N TRP A 207 -1.00 -8.12 6.29
CA TRP A 207 0.04 -7.16 5.90
C TRP A 207 -0.09 -5.79 6.59
N GLY A 208 -0.99 -5.69 7.57
CA GLY A 208 -1.19 -4.48 8.34
C GLY A 208 0.09 -4.00 9.02
N ASN A 209 0.06 -2.78 9.51
CA ASN A 209 1.21 -2.07 10.08
C ASN A 209 1.94 -2.87 11.16
N LYS A 210 3.00 -3.52 10.81
CA LYS A 210 4.06 -4.00 11.69
C LYS A 210 5.36 -3.33 11.31
#